data_a42026e180616f139b291803242519bc
#
_entry.id   a42026e180616f139b291803242519bc
#
_cell.length_a   1.000
_cell.length_b   1.000
_cell.length_c   1.000
_cell.angle_alpha   90.00
_cell.angle_beta   90.00
_cell.angle_gamma   90.00
#
_symmetry.space_group_name_H-M   'P 1'
#
loop_
_entity.id
_entity.type
_entity.pdbx_description
1 polymer ?
#
loop_
_entity_poly.entity_id
_entity_poly.type
_entity_poly.pdbx_seq_one_letter_code
_entity_poly.pdbx_strand_id
1 'polypeptide(L)' 'NLIKGTKKSYVFELTAKGFELDRVIRRMKKKFPEANEKSINLWYRMAKRNINGKAKGK' A
#
# COMPACT_ATOMS: atom_id res chain seq x y z
N ASN A 1 -2.32 -4.74 -15.92
CA ASN A 1 -3.19 -4.59 -14.85
C ASN A 1 -2.77 -5.31 -13.61
N LEU A 2 -3.39 -4.92 -12.54
CA LEU A 2 -2.97 -5.42 -11.25
C LEU A 2 -3.38 -6.85 -11.04
N ILE A 3 -2.46 -7.61 -10.50
CA ILE A 3 -2.77 -8.98 -10.13
C ILE A 3 -3.18 -8.97 -8.67
N LYS A 4 -4.39 -9.39 -8.42
CA LYS A 4 -4.88 -9.41 -7.06
C LYS A 4 -4.09 -10.40 -6.25
N GLY A 5 -3.77 -10.02 -5.03
CA GLY A 5 -3.04 -10.90 -4.18
C GLY A 5 -1.55 -10.62 -4.12
N THR A 6 -1.07 -9.73 -4.95
CA THR A 6 0.32 -9.34 -4.84
C THR A 6 0.50 -8.42 -3.64
N LYS A 7 1.71 -8.40 -3.10
CA LYS A 7 1.98 -7.55 -1.97
C LYS A 7 1.74 -6.09 -2.31
N LYS A 8 2.22 -5.68 -3.46
CA LYS A 8 2.06 -4.31 -3.89
C LYS A 8 0.60 -3.92 -4.01
N SER A 9 -0.19 -4.79 -4.62
CA SER A 9 -1.60 -4.54 -4.79
C SER A 9 -2.30 -4.38 -3.44
N TYR A 10 -1.92 -5.20 -2.50
CA TYR A 10 -2.52 -5.16 -1.18
C TYR A 10 -2.22 -3.85 -0.48
N VAL A 11 -0.97 -3.38 -0.58
CA VAL A 11 -0.59 -2.12 0.03
C VAL A 11 -1.38 -0.98 -0.59
N PHE A 12 -1.52 -0.99 -1.90
CA PHE A 12 -2.28 0.05 -2.58
C PHE A 12 -3.73 0.05 -2.10
N GLU A 13 -4.29 -1.12 -1.96
CA GLU A 13 -5.66 -1.24 -1.51
C GLU A 13 -5.85 -0.69 -0.10
N LEU A 14 -4.94 -1.06 0.80
CA LEU A 14 -5.03 -0.59 2.18
C LEU A 14 -4.86 0.92 2.24
N THR A 15 -3.93 1.44 1.46
CA THR A 15 -3.71 2.88 1.45
C THR A 15 -4.95 3.60 0.93
N ALA A 16 -5.58 3.05 -0.07
CA ALA A 16 -6.79 3.65 -0.63
C ALA A 16 -7.92 3.67 0.39
N LYS A 17 -7.91 2.72 1.31
CA LYS A 17 -8.93 2.66 2.33
C LYS A 17 -8.66 3.63 3.49
N GLY A 18 -7.51 4.28 3.46
CA GLY A 18 -7.20 5.24 4.49
C GLY A 18 -6.34 4.71 5.62
N PHE A 19 -5.79 3.53 5.46
CA PHE A 19 -4.92 2.96 6.49
C PHE A 19 -3.61 3.73 6.55
N GLU A 20 -3.14 3.96 7.76
CA GLU A 20 -1.86 4.60 7.96
C GLU A 20 -0.73 3.62 7.73
N LEU A 21 0.48 4.17 7.60
CA LEU A 21 1.64 3.33 7.32
C LEU A 21 1.81 2.24 8.37
N ASP A 22 1.68 2.58 9.62
CA ASP A 22 1.82 1.60 10.70
C ASP A 22 0.83 0.45 10.51
N ARG A 23 -0.39 0.79 10.20
CA ARG A 23 -1.41 -0.20 10.02
C ARG A 23 -1.17 -1.03 8.78
N VAL A 24 -0.72 -0.38 7.73
CA VAL A 24 -0.41 -1.09 6.50
C VAL A 24 0.69 -2.12 6.76
N ILE A 25 1.72 -1.70 7.48
CA ILE A 25 2.82 -2.61 7.79
C ILE A 25 2.33 -3.79 8.61
N ARG A 26 1.51 -3.53 9.59
CA ARG A 26 0.99 -4.61 10.43
C ARG A 26 0.20 -5.62 9.62
N ARG A 27 -0.68 -5.11 8.80
CA ARG A 27 -1.52 -6.00 8.00
C ARG A 27 -0.70 -6.77 6.99
N MET A 28 0.28 -6.09 6.42
CA MET A 28 1.14 -6.75 5.45
C MET A 28 1.91 -7.89 6.09
N LYS A 29 2.47 -7.64 7.27
CA LYS A 29 3.24 -8.67 7.93
C LYS A 29 2.37 -9.83 8.37
N LYS A 30 1.14 -9.54 8.68
CA LYS A 30 0.21 -10.58 9.09
C LYS A 30 -0.14 -11.48 7.92
N LYS A 31 -0.39 -10.87 6.78
CA LYS A 31 -0.77 -11.62 5.59
C LYS A 31 0.44 -12.17 4.84
N PHE A 32 1.51 -11.40 4.81
CA PHE A 32 2.74 -11.78 4.14
C PHE A 32 3.89 -11.64 5.12
N PRO A 33 4.12 -12.63 5.97
CA PRO A 33 5.17 -12.50 7.00
C PRO A 33 6.56 -12.21 6.44
N GLU A 34 6.76 -12.57 5.20
CA GLU A 34 8.06 -12.39 4.56
C GLU A 34 8.21 -11.02 3.94
N ALA A 35 7.17 -10.20 4.00
CA ALA A 35 7.22 -8.89 3.37
C ALA A 35 8.25 -8.01 4.05
N ASN A 36 8.98 -7.26 3.22
CA ASN A 36 10.02 -6.38 3.70
C ASN A 36 9.44 -5.00 4.00
N GLU A 37 9.76 -4.47 5.18
CA GLU A 37 9.24 -3.17 5.55
C GLU A 37 9.64 -2.07 4.59
N LYS A 38 10.84 -2.17 4.06
CA LYS A 38 11.31 -1.16 3.10
C LYS A 38 10.43 -1.15 1.86
N SER A 39 10.08 -2.33 1.39
CA SER A 39 9.21 -2.43 0.25
C SER A 39 7.83 -1.90 0.56
N ILE A 40 7.33 -2.23 1.75
CA ILE A 40 6.01 -1.76 2.16
C ILE A 40 5.99 -0.23 2.22
N ASN A 41 7.03 0.34 2.80
CA ASN A 41 7.14 1.79 2.88
C ASN A 41 7.11 2.41 1.48
N LEU A 42 7.89 1.85 0.59
CA LEU A 42 7.96 2.36 -0.76
C LEU A 42 6.59 2.32 -1.44
N TRP A 43 5.95 1.17 -1.37
CA TRP A 43 4.64 1.01 -2.00
C TRP A 43 3.61 1.93 -1.37
N TYR A 44 3.68 2.12 -0.07
CA TYR A 44 2.76 3.00 0.62
C TYR A 44 2.92 4.44 0.12
N ARG A 45 4.16 4.89 0.01
CA ARG A 45 4.42 6.23 -0.48
C ARG A 45 3.94 6.40 -1.90
N MET A 46 4.19 5.40 -2.73
CA MET A 46 3.74 5.45 -4.11
C MET A 46 2.21 5.49 -4.18
N ALA A 47 1.57 4.70 -3.36
CA ALA A 47 0.12 4.66 -3.36
C ALA A 47 -0.47 5.99 -2.89
N LYS A 48 0.10 6.55 -1.84
CA LYS A 48 -0.37 7.83 -1.33
C LYS A 48 -0.21 8.92 -2.37
N ARG A 49 0.93 8.90 -3.01
CA ARG A 49 1.19 9.90 -4.03
C ARG A 49 0.22 9.76 -5.19
N ASN A 50 -0.04 8.55 -5.57
CA ASN A 50 -0.96 8.28 -6.65
C ASN A 50 -2.37 8.75 -6.30
N ILE A 51 -2.80 8.45 -5.09
CA ILE A 51 -4.12 8.85 -4.65
C ILE A 51 -4.23 10.36 -4.57
N ASN A 52 -3.25 11.00 -3.98
CA ASN A 52 -3.25 12.44 -3.87
C ASN A 52 -3.23 13.09 -5.24
N GLY A 53 -2.44 12.55 -6.12
CA GLY A 53 -2.35 13.08 -7.46
C GLY A 53 -3.69 13.01 -8.14
N LYS A 54 -4.37 11.92 -7.99
CA LYS A 54 -5.68 11.76 -8.59
C LYS A 54 -6.69 12.72 -7.99
N ALA A 55 -6.69 12.81 -6.69
CA ALA A 55 -7.64 13.69 -6.01
C ALA A 55 -7.44 15.11 -6.45
N LYS A 56 -6.22 15.50 -6.61
CA LYS A 56 -5.93 16.86 -7.04
C LYS A 56 -6.21 17.05 -8.49
N GLY A 57 -5.83 16.05 -9.21
CA GLY A 57 -5.96 16.17 -10.62
C GLY A 57 -7.33 16.27 -11.09
N LYS A 58 -7.79 16.14 -10.60
CA LYS A 58 -8.84 16.41 -11.26
C LYS A 58 -9.37 17.06 -11.33
#